data_e5e0b8eadf32f3772e8747ef98aa3e6d
#
_entry.id   e5e0b8eadf32f3772e8747ef98aa3e6d
#
_cell.length_a   1.000
_cell.length_b   1.000
_cell.length_c   1.000
_cell.angle_alpha   90.00
_cell.angle_beta   90.00
_cell.angle_gamma   90.00
#
_symmetry.space_group_name_H-M   'P 1'
#
loop_
_entity.id
_entity.type
_entity.pdbx_description
1 polymer ?
#
loop_
_entity_poly.entity_id
_entity_poly.type
_entity_poly.pdbx_seq_one_letter_code
_entity_poly.pdbx_strand_id
1 'polypeptide(L)'
;DICVHLYDAIVQLRPDWHSEDPEHGAIKIVMTGSASDKALLRPHIYGSAIKKRLEKRFKDPADPLQLVIVRDMWLTGFDAPCVHTMYVDKPMKGHNLMQAIARVNRVFKDKQGGLVVDYLGIGNELKAAMKEYTASKGRGKPTVDAREALAVMLEKLDVLKALLHGFDWSGFRTDGYQSLKAGADH
;
A
#
# COMPACT_ATOMS: atom_id res chain seq x y z
N ASP A 1 -10.11 -0.72 11.97
CA ASP A 1 -9.36 -0.26 10.79
C ASP A 1 -10.28 -0.27 9.58
N ILE A 2 -10.16 0.75 8.72
CA ILE A 2 -11.00 0.95 7.52
C ILE A 2 -11.04 -0.30 6.64
N CYS A 3 -9.90 -0.98 6.44
CA CYS A 3 -9.84 -2.19 5.60
C CYS A 3 -10.77 -3.31 6.10
N VAL A 4 -10.86 -3.50 7.42
CA VAL A 4 -11.73 -4.53 8.01
C VAL A 4 -13.18 -4.10 7.93
N HIS A 5 -13.51 -2.85 8.24
CA HIS A 5 -14.88 -2.35 8.12
C HIS A 5 -15.39 -2.44 6.67
N LEU A 6 -14.54 -2.11 5.69
CA LEU A 6 -14.88 -2.28 4.27
C LEU A 6 -15.08 -3.75 3.90
N TYR A 7 -14.20 -4.62 4.38
CA TYR A 7 -14.32 -6.07 4.19
C TYR A 7 -15.64 -6.59 4.75
N ASP A 8 -15.96 -6.25 5.99
CA ASP A 8 -17.18 -6.68 6.67
C ASP A 8 -18.43 -6.19 5.95
N ALA A 9 -18.44 -4.92 5.50
CA ALA A 9 -19.54 -4.35 4.75
C ALA A 9 -19.79 -5.08 3.41
N ILE A 10 -18.70 -5.43 2.71
CA ILE A 10 -18.80 -6.19 1.45
C ILE A 10 -19.28 -7.62 1.71
N VAL A 11 -18.78 -8.27 2.76
CA VAL A 11 -19.19 -9.63 3.14
C VAL A 11 -20.68 -9.67 3.59
N GLN A 12 -21.19 -8.62 4.22
CA GLN A 12 -22.63 -8.52 4.51
C GLN A 12 -23.48 -8.52 3.23
N LEU A 13 -23.00 -7.88 2.16
CA LEU A 13 -23.68 -7.85 0.87
C LEU A 13 -23.47 -9.14 0.05
N ARG A 14 -22.32 -9.77 0.22
CA ARG A 14 -21.90 -10.96 -0.51
C ARG A 14 -21.26 -11.99 0.45
N PRO A 15 -22.10 -12.68 1.26
CA PRO A 15 -21.61 -13.68 2.21
C PRO A 15 -20.85 -14.85 1.54
N ASP A 16 -21.22 -15.15 0.32
CA ASP A 16 -20.59 -16.17 -0.54
C ASP A 16 -19.12 -15.83 -0.89
N TRP A 17 -18.68 -14.60 -0.72
CA TRP A 17 -17.29 -14.17 -0.98
C TRP A 17 -16.36 -14.44 0.19
N HIS A 18 -16.90 -14.58 1.39
CA HIS A 18 -16.11 -14.82 2.60
C HIS A 18 -15.54 -16.23 2.68
N SER A 19 -14.33 -16.35 3.19
CA SER A 19 -13.75 -17.60 3.69
C SER A 19 -12.64 -17.28 4.68
N GLU A 20 -12.58 -18.00 5.79
CA GLU A 20 -11.47 -17.92 6.73
C GLU A 20 -10.20 -18.56 6.15
N ASP A 21 -10.37 -19.56 5.28
CA ASP A 21 -9.24 -20.21 4.61
C ASP A 21 -8.62 -19.27 3.55
N PRO A 22 -7.31 -19.00 3.63
CA PRO A 22 -6.62 -18.20 2.62
C PRO A 22 -6.68 -18.76 1.20
N GLU A 23 -6.88 -20.07 1.06
CA GLU A 23 -6.98 -20.73 -0.26
C GLU A 23 -8.37 -20.59 -0.90
N HIS A 24 -9.36 -20.07 -0.17
CA HIS A 24 -10.74 -19.95 -0.61
C HIS A 24 -11.26 -18.51 -0.47
N GLY A 25 -12.46 -18.28 -1.04
CA GLY A 25 -13.16 -17.00 -1.01
C GLY A 25 -12.72 -16.04 -2.12
N ALA A 26 -13.63 -15.14 -2.46
CA ALA A 26 -13.48 -14.16 -3.54
C ALA A 26 -12.91 -12.81 -3.07
N ILE A 27 -12.85 -12.56 -1.76
CA ILE A 27 -12.32 -11.34 -1.15
C ILE A 27 -11.28 -11.65 -0.08
N LYS A 28 -10.18 -10.89 -0.04
CA LYS A 28 -9.16 -10.97 1.00
C LYS A 28 -8.62 -9.58 1.34
N ILE A 29 -8.13 -9.43 2.59
CA ILE A 29 -7.32 -8.28 2.98
C ILE A 29 -5.85 -8.70 2.95
N VAL A 30 -4.97 -7.89 2.36
CA VAL A 30 -3.52 -8.12 2.37
C VAL A 30 -2.83 -6.89 2.94
N MET A 31 -2.26 -7.06 4.12
CA MET A 31 -1.59 -5.99 4.83
C MET A 31 -0.32 -6.46 5.55
N THR A 32 0.53 -5.51 5.90
CA THR A 32 1.64 -5.75 6.82
C THR A 32 1.10 -5.75 8.25
N GLY A 33 1.42 -6.76 9.01
CA GLY A 33 1.08 -6.85 10.42
C GLY A 33 2.19 -6.31 11.31
N SER A 34 1.79 -5.86 12.49
CA SER A 34 2.65 -5.42 13.59
C SER A 34 2.26 -6.16 14.88
N ALA A 35 3.20 -6.31 15.81
CA ALA A 35 2.93 -6.90 17.12
C ALA A 35 1.91 -6.09 17.94
N SER A 36 1.80 -4.78 17.66
CA SER A 36 0.86 -3.85 18.31
C SER A 36 -0.52 -3.80 17.67
N ASP A 37 -0.78 -4.59 16.62
CA ASP A 37 -2.05 -4.53 15.90
C ASP A 37 -3.23 -5.01 16.76
N LYS A 38 -4.35 -4.31 16.62
CA LYS A 38 -5.61 -4.62 17.33
C LYS A 38 -6.08 -6.04 16.97
N ALA A 39 -6.76 -6.69 17.91
CA ALA A 39 -7.30 -8.06 17.72
C ALA A 39 -8.14 -8.22 16.45
N LEU A 40 -8.88 -7.18 16.06
CA LEU A 40 -9.69 -7.12 14.84
C LEU A 40 -8.88 -7.36 13.54
N LEU A 41 -7.60 -7.01 13.52
CA LEU A 41 -6.74 -7.16 12.34
C LEU A 41 -6.12 -8.54 12.22
N ARG A 42 -5.98 -9.26 13.35
CA ARG A 42 -5.25 -10.53 13.42
C ARG A 42 -5.70 -11.59 12.40
N PRO A 43 -7.01 -11.79 12.14
CA PRO A 43 -7.46 -12.76 11.14
C PRO A 43 -6.96 -12.49 9.72
N HIS A 44 -6.58 -11.24 9.44
CA HIS A 44 -6.13 -10.78 8.12
C HIS A 44 -4.61 -10.57 8.03
N ILE A 45 -3.87 -10.85 9.11
CA ILE A 45 -2.41 -10.73 9.13
C ILE A 45 -1.81 -12.09 8.76
N TYR A 46 -1.41 -12.22 7.51
CA TYR A 46 -0.84 -13.45 6.98
C TYR A 46 0.69 -13.43 7.00
N GLY A 47 1.30 -14.59 7.24
CA GLY A 47 2.73 -14.81 7.06
C GLY A 47 3.15 -14.69 5.58
N SER A 48 4.46 -14.57 5.33
CA SER A 48 5.01 -14.36 3.99
C SER A 48 4.63 -15.46 2.98
N ALA A 49 4.57 -16.71 3.42
CA ALA A 49 4.19 -17.85 2.57
C ALA A 49 2.73 -17.74 2.09
N ILE A 50 1.80 -17.38 2.99
CA ILE A 50 0.39 -17.20 2.65
C ILE A 50 0.22 -15.98 1.72
N LYS A 51 0.92 -14.87 2.00
CA LYS A 51 0.89 -13.69 1.13
C LYS A 51 1.34 -14.00 -0.30
N LYS A 52 2.38 -14.83 -0.48
CA LYS A 52 2.82 -15.29 -1.80
C LYS A 52 1.76 -16.15 -2.50
N ARG A 53 1.03 -17.00 -1.76
CA ARG A 53 -0.08 -17.77 -2.33
C ARG A 53 -1.24 -16.88 -2.74
N LEU A 54 -1.64 -15.91 -1.90
CA LEU A 54 -2.66 -14.91 -2.25
C LEU A 54 -2.25 -14.09 -3.48
N GLU A 55 -0.98 -13.73 -3.58
CA GLU A 55 -0.44 -13.06 -4.77
C GLU A 55 -0.60 -13.92 -6.03
N LYS A 56 -0.26 -15.22 -5.94
CA LYS A 56 -0.42 -16.17 -7.06
C LYS A 56 -1.89 -16.31 -7.47
N ARG A 57 -2.78 -16.49 -6.48
CA ARG A 57 -4.22 -16.55 -6.70
C ARG A 57 -4.74 -15.30 -7.42
N PHE A 58 -4.38 -14.11 -6.92
CA PHE A 58 -4.87 -12.84 -7.48
C PHE A 58 -4.31 -12.53 -8.87
N LYS A 59 -3.18 -13.13 -9.25
CA LYS A 59 -2.59 -13.05 -10.60
C LYS A 59 -3.21 -14.04 -11.59
N ASP A 60 -3.91 -15.04 -11.11
CA ASP A 60 -4.56 -16.04 -11.94
C ASP A 60 -6.01 -15.60 -12.26
N PRO A 61 -6.31 -15.23 -13.52
CA PRO A 61 -7.65 -14.79 -13.88
C PRO A 61 -8.72 -15.92 -13.79
N ALA A 62 -8.32 -17.17 -13.59
CA ALA A 62 -9.22 -18.30 -13.38
C ALA A 62 -9.52 -18.56 -11.90
N ASP A 63 -8.75 -17.97 -10.97
CA ASP A 63 -8.98 -18.11 -9.54
C ASP A 63 -10.22 -17.30 -9.10
N PRO A 64 -11.06 -17.80 -8.19
CA PRO A 64 -12.22 -17.07 -7.68
C PRO A 64 -11.88 -15.81 -6.88
N LEU A 65 -10.62 -15.57 -6.51
CA LEU A 65 -10.21 -14.34 -5.79
C LEU A 65 -10.30 -13.12 -6.70
N GLN A 66 -11.38 -12.36 -6.55
CA GLN A 66 -11.70 -11.21 -7.41
C GLN A 66 -11.34 -9.86 -6.79
N LEU A 67 -11.34 -9.75 -5.47
CA LEU A 67 -11.13 -8.48 -4.77
C LEU A 67 -10.09 -8.62 -3.66
N VAL A 68 -9.11 -7.72 -3.67
CA VAL A 68 -8.13 -7.63 -2.60
C VAL A 68 -8.12 -6.21 -2.04
N ILE A 69 -8.30 -6.09 -0.73
CA ILE A 69 -8.20 -4.84 0.00
C ILE A 69 -6.76 -4.73 0.50
N VAL A 70 -6.08 -3.64 0.14
CA VAL A 70 -4.70 -3.37 0.52
C VAL A 70 -4.58 -1.99 1.18
N ARG A 71 -3.66 -1.84 2.12
CA ARG A 71 -3.33 -0.53 2.69
C ARG A 71 -2.15 0.11 1.96
N ASP A 72 -1.03 -0.57 1.91
CA ASP A 72 0.22 -0.11 1.29
C ASP A 72 0.90 -1.23 0.48
N MET A 73 0.66 -2.49 0.85
CA MET A 73 1.21 -3.64 0.13
C MET A 73 0.70 -3.70 -1.31
N TRP A 74 1.54 -4.20 -2.20
CA TRP A 74 1.26 -4.38 -3.62
C TRP A 74 1.09 -3.09 -4.43
N LEU A 75 1.10 -1.92 -3.81
CA LEU A 75 1.14 -0.64 -4.55
C LEU A 75 2.48 -0.45 -5.26
N THR A 76 3.56 -1.02 -4.70
CA THR A 76 4.90 -1.05 -5.32
C THR A 76 5.39 -2.49 -5.47
N GLY A 77 6.17 -2.77 -6.51
CA GLY A 77 6.79 -4.09 -6.72
C GLY A 77 5.84 -5.24 -7.11
N PHE A 78 4.53 -5.02 -7.12
CA PHE A 78 3.53 -6.02 -7.50
C PHE A 78 3.16 -5.89 -8.98
N ASP A 79 3.13 -7.00 -9.70
CA ASP A 79 2.74 -7.05 -11.10
C ASP A 79 1.61 -8.04 -11.32
N ALA A 80 0.42 -7.51 -11.67
CA ALA A 80 -0.78 -8.29 -11.98
C ALA A 80 -1.52 -7.67 -13.16
N PRO A 81 -1.13 -7.98 -14.39
CA PRO A 81 -1.75 -7.41 -15.60
C PRO A 81 -3.25 -7.70 -15.74
N CYS A 82 -3.73 -8.79 -15.15
CA CYS A 82 -5.15 -9.17 -15.16
C CYS A 82 -6.04 -8.24 -14.32
N VAL A 83 -5.48 -7.51 -13.35
CA VAL A 83 -6.27 -6.60 -12.49
C VAL A 83 -6.85 -5.47 -13.34
N HIS A 84 -8.18 -5.37 -13.36
CA HIS A 84 -8.91 -4.43 -14.17
C HIS A 84 -9.20 -3.11 -13.46
N THR A 85 -9.68 -3.16 -12.23
CA THR A 85 -10.18 -1.97 -11.52
C THR A 85 -9.42 -1.73 -10.23
N MET A 86 -9.11 -0.47 -9.97
CA MET A 86 -8.57 0.01 -8.70
C MET A 86 -9.56 0.98 -8.07
N TYR A 87 -9.98 0.69 -6.85
CA TYR A 87 -10.78 1.58 -6.01
C TYR A 87 -9.84 2.33 -5.05
N VAL A 88 -9.86 3.65 -5.13
CA VAL A 88 -8.95 4.48 -4.33
C VAL A 88 -9.74 5.14 -3.21
N ASP A 89 -9.46 4.70 -1.99
CA ASP A 89 -10.04 5.22 -0.74
C ASP A 89 -8.93 5.68 0.24
N LYS A 90 -7.76 6.01 -0.29
CA LYS A 90 -6.62 6.54 0.45
C LYS A 90 -6.00 7.72 -0.30
N PRO A 91 -5.76 8.86 0.36
CA PRO A 91 -5.07 9.98 -0.27
C PRO A 91 -3.70 9.55 -0.81
N MET A 92 -3.49 9.75 -2.11
CA MET A 92 -2.24 9.45 -2.79
C MET A 92 -1.86 10.64 -3.68
N LYS A 93 -0.57 10.94 -3.79
CA LYS A 93 -0.06 12.07 -4.57
C LYS A 93 1.16 11.69 -5.39
N GLY A 94 1.41 12.46 -6.46
CA GLY A 94 2.62 12.40 -7.27
C GLY A 94 2.98 10.99 -7.71
N HIS A 95 4.23 10.63 -7.49
CA HIS A 95 4.79 9.34 -7.92
C HIS A 95 4.07 8.10 -7.37
N ASN A 96 3.64 8.12 -6.11
CA ASN A 96 2.94 6.99 -5.50
C ASN A 96 1.59 6.72 -6.18
N LEU A 97 0.85 7.79 -6.52
CA LEU A 97 -0.39 7.69 -7.27
C LEU A 97 -0.15 7.11 -8.68
N MET A 98 0.85 7.62 -9.38
CA MET A 98 1.20 7.13 -10.72
C MET A 98 1.65 5.67 -10.70
N GLN A 99 2.44 5.26 -9.70
CA GLN A 99 2.83 3.87 -9.55
C GLN A 99 1.64 2.94 -9.30
N ALA A 100 0.70 3.35 -8.44
CA ALA A 100 -0.50 2.58 -8.14
C ALA A 100 -1.37 2.41 -9.40
N ILE A 101 -1.62 3.49 -10.14
CA ILE A 101 -2.40 3.47 -11.37
C ILE A 101 -1.74 2.60 -12.45
N ALA A 102 -0.42 2.67 -12.58
CA ALA A 102 0.33 1.85 -13.54
C ALA A 102 0.17 0.34 -13.30
N ARG A 103 -0.28 -0.09 -12.10
CA ARG A 103 -0.56 -1.50 -11.81
C ARG A 103 -1.78 -2.02 -12.56
N VAL A 104 -2.83 -1.20 -12.67
CA VAL A 104 -4.08 -1.57 -13.35
C VAL A 104 -4.11 -1.12 -14.80
N ASN A 105 -3.39 -0.05 -15.15
CA ASN A 105 -3.38 0.49 -16.50
C ASN A 105 -2.42 -0.27 -17.43
N ARG A 106 -2.69 -1.55 -17.62
CA ARG A 106 -1.92 -2.44 -18.48
C ARG A 106 -2.83 -3.12 -19.48
N VAL A 107 -2.33 -3.28 -20.70
CA VAL A 107 -2.97 -4.14 -21.71
C VAL A 107 -2.77 -5.60 -21.31
N PHE A 108 -3.85 -6.39 -21.33
CA PHE A 108 -3.80 -7.82 -21.02
C PHE A 108 -4.99 -8.53 -21.64
N LYS A 109 -4.75 -9.46 -22.57
CA LYS A 109 -5.80 -10.11 -23.37
C LYS A 109 -6.68 -9.04 -24.04
N ASP A 110 -7.99 -9.08 -23.79
CA ASP A 110 -8.97 -8.13 -24.33
C ASP A 110 -9.05 -6.81 -23.54
N LYS A 111 -8.33 -6.70 -22.40
CA LYS A 111 -8.28 -5.49 -21.59
C LYS A 111 -7.34 -4.46 -22.22
N GLN A 112 -7.87 -3.34 -22.71
CA GLN A 112 -7.11 -2.24 -23.33
C GLN A 112 -6.46 -1.29 -22.32
N GLY A 113 -6.92 -1.31 -21.09
CA GLY A 113 -6.42 -0.47 -20.00
C GLY A 113 -7.12 -0.80 -18.69
N GLY A 114 -6.84 -0.05 -17.63
CA GLY A 114 -7.46 -0.20 -16.32
C GLY A 114 -8.47 0.91 -16.03
N LEU A 115 -9.38 0.62 -15.11
CA LEU A 115 -10.32 1.57 -14.54
C LEU A 115 -9.85 2.00 -13.14
N VAL A 116 -9.88 3.30 -12.87
CA VAL A 116 -9.65 3.85 -11.53
C VAL A 116 -10.95 4.49 -11.05
N VAL A 117 -11.45 4.02 -9.94
CA VAL A 117 -12.61 4.57 -9.23
C VAL A 117 -12.09 5.34 -8.02
N ASP A 118 -12.39 6.62 -7.99
CA ASP A 118 -11.87 7.55 -7.01
C ASP A 118 -12.98 8.03 -6.07
N TYR A 119 -12.90 7.64 -4.80
CA TYR A 119 -13.86 8.05 -3.78
C TYR A 119 -13.47 9.33 -3.03
N LEU A 120 -12.25 9.82 -3.22
CA LEU A 120 -11.69 10.95 -2.47
C LEU A 120 -11.59 12.23 -3.28
N GLY A 121 -11.87 12.16 -4.60
CA GLY A 121 -11.73 13.32 -5.47
C GLY A 121 -10.27 13.67 -5.80
N ILE A 122 -9.39 12.65 -5.87
CA ILE A 122 -7.96 12.84 -6.24
C ILE A 122 -7.74 13.09 -7.74
N GLY A 123 -8.82 13.33 -8.51
CA GLY A 123 -8.74 13.53 -9.95
C GLY A 123 -7.86 14.73 -10.35
N ASN A 124 -7.76 15.74 -9.51
CA ASN A 124 -6.86 16.90 -9.76
C ASN A 124 -5.40 16.52 -9.54
N GLU A 125 -5.10 15.77 -8.47
CA GLU A 125 -3.78 15.21 -8.19
C GLU A 125 -3.34 14.27 -9.30
N LEU A 126 -4.28 13.46 -9.83
CA LEU A 126 -4.01 12.58 -10.96
C LEU A 126 -3.67 13.38 -12.22
N LYS A 127 -4.44 14.42 -12.55
CA LYS A 127 -4.16 15.30 -13.69
C LYS A 127 -2.81 15.98 -13.57
N ALA A 128 -2.48 16.47 -12.37
CA ALA A 128 -1.19 17.09 -12.08
C ALA A 128 -0.03 16.10 -12.25
N ALA A 129 -0.15 14.89 -11.68
CA ALA A 129 0.86 13.85 -11.79
C ALA A 129 1.03 13.36 -13.25
N MET A 130 -0.06 13.21 -14.00
CA MET A 130 0.01 12.87 -15.43
C MET A 130 0.67 13.96 -16.26
N LYS A 131 0.37 15.22 -16.00
CA LYS A 131 0.99 16.36 -16.69
C LYS A 131 2.51 16.38 -16.46
N GLU A 132 2.95 16.19 -15.23
CA GLU A 132 4.35 16.10 -14.87
C GLU A 132 5.05 14.91 -15.55
N TYR A 133 4.42 13.74 -15.52
CA TYR A 133 4.93 12.53 -16.19
C TYR A 133 5.04 12.70 -17.70
N THR A 134 4.06 13.34 -18.34
CA THR A 134 4.06 13.59 -19.79
C THR A 134 5.06 14.67 -20.18
N ALA A 135 5.21 15.72 -19.36
CA ALA A 135 6.19 16.76 -19.58
C ALA A 135 7.63 16.22 -19.55
N SER A 136 7.88 15.20 -18.75
CA SER A 136 9.17 14.47 -18.69
C SER A 136 9.38 13.49 -19.87
N LYS A 137 8.47 13.45 -20.86
CA LYS A 137 8.49 12.56 -22.03
C LYS A 137 8.64 11.07 -21.66
N GLY A 138 8.09 10.65 -20.53
CA GLY A 138 8.22 9.28 -20.04
C GLY A 138 9.67 8.85 -19.71
N ARG A 139 10.64 9.74 -19.85
CA ARG A 139 12.03 9.56 -19.43
C ARG A 139 12.26 9.98 -17.98
N GLY A 140 11.19 10.03 -17.20
CA GLY A 140 11.27 10.35 -15.80
C GLY A 140 12.08 9.28 -15.06
N LYS A 141 13.36 9.55 -14.80
CA LYS A 141 13.76 9.39 -13.40
C LYS A 141 12.77 10.28 -12.64
N PRO A 142 11.96 9.75 -11.71
CA PRO A 142 11.39 10.62 -10.71
C PRO A 142 12.60 11.16 -9.94
N THR A 143 13.15 12.23 -10.41
CA THR A 143 13.91 13.11 -9.56
C THR A 143 12.84 13.66 -8.63
N VAL A 144 12.65 12.97 -7.49
CA VAL A 144 12.19 13.65 -6.29
C VAL A 144 13.08 14.88 -6.25
N ASP A 145 12.49 16.06 -6.43
CA ASP A 145 13.26 17.28 -6.30
C ASP A 145 13.99 17.16 -4.96
N ALA A 146 15.30 17.34 -4.96
CA ALA A 146 16.10 17.17 -3.75
C ALA A 146 15.53 17.99 -2.59
N ARG A 147 14.82 19.09 -2.90
CA ARG A 147 14.06 19.91 -1.95
C ARG A 147 12.83 19.18 -1.39
N GLU A 148 12.09 18.47 -2.21
CA GLU A 148 10.92 17.69 -1.79
C GLU A 148 11.36 16.47 -0.94
N ALA A 149 12.42 15.79 -1.35
CA ALA A 149 13.03 14.71 -0.56
C ALA A 149 13.55 15.24 0.79
N LEU A 150 14.18 16.41 0.80
CA LEU A 150 14.64 17.07 2.02
C LEU A 150 13.47 17.47 2.92
N ALA A 151 12.39 18.02 2.36
CA ALA A 151 11.20 18.40 3.14
C ALA A 151 10.57 17.18 3.83
N VAL A 152 10.40 16.06 3.11
CA VAL A 152 9.89 14.80 3.67
C VAL A 152 10.84 14.25 4.73
N MET A 153 12.15 14.31 4.50
CA MET A 153 13.15 13.87 5.47
C MET A 153 13.09 14.71 6.75
N LEU A 154 12.98 16.03 6.65
CA LEU A 154 12.88 16.92 7.81
C LEU A 154 11.58 16.68 8.58
N GLU A 155 10.45 16.49 7.90
CA GLU A 155 9.19 16.12 8.55
C GLU A 155 9.32 14.82 9.36
N LYS A 156 9.93 13.77 8.77
CA LYS A 156 10.15 12.51 9.48
C LYS A 156 11.13 12.65 10.63
N LEU A 157 12.14 13.49 10.48
CA LEU A 157 13.10 13.80 11.55
C LEU A 157 12.40 14.49 12.72
N ASP A 158 11.47 15.41 12.46
CA ASP A 158 10.74 16.09 13.53
C ASP A 158 9.79 15.14 14.27
N VAL A 159 9.15 14.20 13.54
CA VAL A 159 8.38 13.11 14.17
C VAL A 159 9.27 12.25 15.07
N LEU A 160 10.46 11.86 14.59
CA LEU A 160 11.40 11.08 15.39
C LEU A 160 11.87 11.85 16.64
N LYS A 161 12.16 13.14 16.50
CA LYS A 161 12.53 14.00 17.65
C LYS A 161 11.40 14.09 18.67
N ALA A 162 10.15 14.16 18.22
CA ALA A 162 8.98 14.18 19.11
C ALA A 162 8.78 12.84 19.82
N LEU A 163 8.96 11.73 19.13
CA LEU A 163 8.88 10.38 19.73
C LEU A 163 9.99 10.12 20.74
N LEU A 164 11.20 10.64 20.48
CA LEU A 164 12.37 10.49 21.34
C LEU A 164 12.56 11.68 22.30
N HIS A 165 11.50 12.46 22.52
CA HIS A 165 11.57 13.59 23.45
C HIS A 165 11.93 13.12 24.87
N GLY A 166 13.01 13.68 25.42
CA GLY A 166 13.52 13.28 26.74
C GLY A 166 14.48 12.09 26.73
N PHE A 167 14.67 11.43 25.59
CA PHE A 167 15.65 10.36 25.46
C PHE A 167 17.05 10.92 25.20
N ASP A 168 18.04 10.48 25.99
CA ASP A 168 19.46 10.84 25.80
C ASP A 168 20.11 9.91 24.77
N TRP A 169 20.34 10.44 23.59
CA TRP A 169 21.02 9.74 22.48
C TRP A 169 22.49 10.14 22.29
N SER A 170 23.10 10.80 23.30
CA SER A 170 24.52 11.15 23.23
C SER A 170 25.44 9.92 23.06
N GLY A 171 25.03 8.76 23.57
CA GLY A 171 25.73 7.50 23.43
C GLY A 171 25.63 6.85 22.03
N PHE A 172 24.80 7.36 21.10
CA PHE A 172 24.61 6.74 19.80
C PHE A 172 25.89 6.62 18.98
N ARG A 173 26.79 7.58 19.10
CA ARG A 173 28.08 7.58 18.39
C ARG A 173 29.12 6.64 18.99
N THR A 174 28.98 6.27 20.24
CA THR A 174 29.91 5.42 20.97
C THR A 174 29.44 3.98 21.10
N ASP A 175 28.16 3.77 21.39
CA ASP A 175 27.57 2.44 21.69
C ASP A 175 26.68 1.88 20.58
N GLY A 176 26.50 2.59 19.48
CA GLY A 176 25.86 2.15 18.25
C GLY A 176 24.53 1.40 18.46
N TYR A 177 24.57 0.07 18.34
CA TYR A 177 23.37 -0.78 18.38
C TYR A 177 22.64 -0.76 19.75
N GLN A 178 23.37 -0.63 20.86
CA GLN A 178 22.77 -0.58 22.21
C GLN A 178 21.90 0.66 22.37
N SER A 179 22.38 1.80 21.91
CA SER A 179 21.63 3.07 21.94
C SER A 179 20.42 3.06 21.00
N LEU A 180 20.51 2.39 19.84
CA LEU A 180 19.37 2.17 18.94
C LEU A 180 18.28 1.35 19.60
N LYS A 181 18.65 0.25 20.29
CA LYS A 181 17.71 -0.60 21.00
C LYS A 181 17.00 0.16 22.12
N ALA A 182 17.75 0.90 22.93
CA ALA A 182 17.19 1.72 24.01
C ALA A 182 16.21 2.78 23.48
N GLY A 183 16.51 3.42 22.33
CA GLY A 183 15.62 4.37 21.68
C GLY A 183 14.36 3.73 21.09
N ALA A 184 14.41 2.46 20.68
CA ALA A 184 13.25 1.73 20.19
C ALA A 184 12.32 1.24 21.32
N ASP A 185 12.87 1.07 22.53
CA ASP A 185 12.13 0.65 23.72
C ASP A 185 11.55 1.84 24.51
N HIS A 186 11.94 3.10 24.17
CA HIS A 186 11.50 4.37 24.79
C HIS A 186 10.12 4.78 24.25
#